data_9237e8c27c27bcc3398b82601034b9fa
#
_entry.id   9237e8c27c27bcc3398b82601034b9fa
#
_cell.length_a   1.000
_cell.length_b   1.000
_cell.length_c   1.000
_cell.angle_alpha   90.00
_cell.angle_beta   90.00
_cell.angle_gamma   90.00
#
_symmetry.space_group_name_H-M   'P 1'
#
loop_
_entity.id
_entity.type
_entity.pdbx_description
1 polymer ?
#
loop_
_entity_poly.entity_id
_entity_poly.type
_entity_poly.pdbx_seq_one_letter_code
_entity_poly.pdbx_strand_id
1 'polypeptide(L)'
;MQAAVSVGAGYVVGVGGANLDIHGHPKKAVVMHDSNPGRISASAGGVTRNVCENLARLGADVRLITAVGDDLYADMIRRECISAGIDVSHFCAAPGCASSTYLSILDSGGDMLVALSDMTVLQEHLTPEYLDGRAELLQHAAIVTCDPCLPERTLLHLLDLCAGHTPVYVDPVSTAYAQVLAPHIGRFHTAKPNVLELSILAGREITDEASLEDAGRALLDRGLSRLLVSLGKDGCLYMDRSGRTLRRKLRPVAQMVNATGAGDAFMAAVIFSTLHGFDPEKTLHYALCAGIAAISHEKTIHPGMSVTLIENIWKEYHL
;
A
#
# COMPACT_ATOMS: atom_id res chain seq x y z
N MET A 1 1.76 21.28 26.33
CA MET A 1 2.33 21.72 25.04
C MET A 1 3.02 20.51 24.43
N GLN A 2 2.34 19.82 23.54
CA GLN A 2 2.94 18.73 22.75
C GLN A 2 3.86 19.38 21.72
N ALA A 3 5.13 18.98 21.71
CA ALA A 3 6.05 19.39 20.66
C ALA A 3 5.51 18.82 19.33
N ALA A 4 5.16 19.70 18.41
CA ALA A 4 4.87 19.33 17.04
C ALA A 4 6.14 18.65 16.49
N VAL A 5 6.04 17.35 16.16
CA VAL A 5 7.09 16.63 15.43
C VAL A 5 7.25 17.38 14.11
N SER A 6 8.41 18.02 13.88
CA SER A 6 8.67 18.71 12.62
C SER A 6 8.60 17.68 11.50
N VAL A 7 7.62 17.81 10.63
CA VAL A 7 7.52 17.01 9.38
C VAL A 7 8.81 17.26 8.61
N GLY A 8 9.52 16.20 8.25
CA GLY A 8 10.73 16.28 7.43
C GLY A 8 10.41 17.06 6.15
N ALA A 9 11.31 17.96 5.75
CA ALA A 9 11.12 18.84 4.61
C ALA A 9 10.98 18.02 3.31
N GLY A 10 9.76 17.83 2.82
CA GLY A 10 9.48 17.16 1.55
C GLY A 10 8.11 16.50 1.51
N TYR A 11 7.59 16.30 0.31
CA TYR A 11 6.33 15.64 0.06
C TYR A 11 6.52 14.23 -0.50
N VAL A 12 5.48 13.40 -0.36
CA VAL A 12 5.41 12.06 -0.94
C VAL A 12 4.46 12.08 -2.15
N VAL A 13 4.85 11.40 -3.21
CA VAL A 13 3.96 11.19 -4.36
C VAL A 13 3.57 9.72 -4.42
N GLY A 14 2.27 9.44 -4.35
CA GLY A 14 1.71 8.13 -4.71
C GLY A 14 1.43 8.09 -6.21
N VAL A 15 1.83 7.00 -6.88
CA VAL A 15 1.51 6.77 -8.30
C VAL A 15 0.92 5.37 -8.44
N GLY A 16 -0.38 5.25 -8.65
CA GLY A 16 -0.99 3.92 -8.70
C GLY A 16 -2.51 3.90 -8.54
N GLY A 17 -3.02 2.78 -8.07
CA GLY A 17 -4.44 2.50 -7.98
C GLY A 17 -5.19 3.35 -6.95
N ALA A 18 -6.31 3.91 -7.41
CA ALA A 18 -7.41 4.39 -6.60
C ALA A 18 -8.70 3.88 -7.23
N ASN A 19 -9.51 3.18 -6.46
CA ASN A 19 -10.72 2.54 -6.94
C ASN A 19 -11.85 2.65 -5.92
N LEU A 20 -13.07 2.31 -6.31
CA LEU A 20 -14.16 2.10 -5.39
C LEU A 20 -14.25 0.61 -5.02
N ASP A 21 -14.09 0.30 -3.74
CA ASP A 21 -14.34 -1.04 -3.19
C ASP A 21 -15.83 -1.18 -2.88
N ILE A 22 -16.48 -2.18 -3.47
CA ILE A 22 -17.89 -2.52 -3.25
C ILE A 22 -17.95 -3.92 -2.66
N HIS A 23 -18.53 -4.06 -1.46
CA HIS A 23 -18.66 -5.33 -0.77
C HIS A 23 -20.13 -5.71 -0.57
N GLY A 24 -20.52 -6.87 -1.09
CA GLY A 24 -21.82 -7.47 -0.83
C GLY A 24 -21.77 -8.43 0.36
N HIS A 25 -22.58 -8.17 1.39
CA HIS A 25 -22.69 -8.95 2.61
C HIS A 25 -24.06 -9.65 2.65
N PRO A 26 -24.18 -10.92 2.27
CA PRO A 26 -25.43 -11.64 2.29
C PRO A 26 -25.90 -11.88 3.74
N LYS A 27 -27.21 -11.84 3.97
CA LYS A 27 -27.80 -12.12 5.30
C LYS A 27 -27.82 -13.61 5.67
N LYS A 28 -27.66 -14.49 4.68
CA LYS A 28 -27.67 -15.95 4.79
C LYS A 28 -26.68 -16.55 3.80
N ALA A 29 -26.48 -17.85 3.86
CA ALA A 29 -25.69 -18.57 2.86
C ALA A 29 -26.17 -18.22 1.44
N VAL A 30 -25.21 -17.95 0.55
CA VAL A 30 -25.49 -17.53 -0.83
C VAL A 30 -26.15 -18.67 -1.60
N VAL A 31 -27.29 -18.37 -2.24
CA VAL A 31 -27.92 -19.26 -3.21
C VAL A 31 -27.45 -18.83 -4.60
N MET A 32 -26.70 -19.72 -5.25
CA MET A 32 -26.18 -19.46 -6.60
C MET A 32 -27.32 -19.35 -7.60
N HIS A 33 -27.16 -18.47 -8.57
CA HIS A 33 -28.15 -18.22 -9.65
C HIS A 33 -29.47 -17.60 -9.16
N ASP A 34 -29.47 -16.98 -7.96
CA ASP A 34 -30.65 -16.33 -7.39
C ASP A 34 -30.29 -14.95 -6.81
N SER A 35 -31.32 -14.15 -6.50
CA SER A 35 -31.19 -12.87 -5.83
C SER A 35 -31.07 -13.08 -4.32
N ASN A 36 -29.96 -12.67 -3.73
CA ASN A 36 -29.65 -12.85 -2.33
C ASN A 36 -29.85 -11.55 -1.55
N PRO A 37 -30.80 -11.48 -0.59
CA PRO A 37 -30.94 -10.32 0.28
C PRO A 37 -29.69 -10.09 1.12
N GLY A 38 -29.15 -8.85 1.09
CA GLY A 38 -27.91 -8.53 1.75
C GLY A 38 -27.78 -7.05 2.10
N ARG A 39 -26.59 -6.67 2.52
CA ARG A 39 -26.13 -5.29 2.67
C ARG A 39 -25.02 -5.04 1.67
N ILE A 40 -24.97 -3.85 1.09
CA ILE A 40 -23.87 -3.41 0.23
C ILE A 40 -23.20 -2.24 0.94
N SER A 41 -21.87 -2.25 0.97
CA SER A 41 -21.05 -1.15 1.41
C SER A 41 -20.10 -0.73 0.29
N ALA A 42 -19.78 0.56 0.22
CA ALA A 42 -18.82 1.11 -0.73
C ALA A 42 -17.88 2.07 0.00
N SER A 43 -16.61 2.07 -0.38
CA SER A 43 -15.58 2.97 0.14
C SER A 43 -14.47 3.14 -0.88
N ALA A 44 -13.75 4.25 -0.84
CA ALA A 44 -12.56 4.38 -1.67
C ALA A 44 -11.47 3.38 -1.20
N GLY A 45 -10.83 2.75 -2.17
CA GLY A 45 -9.79 1.74 -2.02
C GLY A 45 -8.62 1.99 -2.98
N GLY A 46 -7.82 0.95 -3.19
CA GLY A 46 -6.59 0.96 -3.97
C GLY A 46 -5.35 1.05 -3.07
N VAL A 47 -4.37 0.17 -3.30
CA VAL A 47 -3.20 0.04 -2.43
C VAL A 47 -2.43 1.36 -2.33
N THR A 48 -2.05 1.97 -3.45
CA THR A 48 -1.34 3.26 -3.43
C THR A 48 -2.16 4.35 -2.75
N ARG A 49 -3.47 4.44 -3.05
CA ARG A 49 -4.37 5.41 -2.41
C ARG A 49 -4.46 5.18 -0.89
N ASN A 50 -4.55 3.93 -0.44
CA ASN A 50 -4.60 3.57 0.98
C ASN A 50 -3.30 3.93 1.72
N VAL A 51 -2.15 3.70 1.09
CA VAL A 51 -0.84 4.15 1.62
C VAL A 51 -0.82 5.66 1.76
N CYS A 52 -1.28 6.39 0.73
CA CYS A 52 -1.36 7.86 0.75
C CYS A 52 -2.29 8.37 1.86
N GLU A 53 -3.46 7.76 2.08
CA GLU A 53 -4.36 8.18 3.16
C GLU A 53 -3.75 7.94 4.54
N ASN A 54 -3.14 6.78 4.78
CA ASN A 54 -2.46 6.52 6.04
C ASN A 54 -1.33 7.54 6.29
N LEU A 55 -0.54 7.88 5.26
CA LEU A 55 0.51 8.89 5.33
C LEU A 55 -0.04 10.29 5.66
N ALA A 56 -1.08 10.73 4.97
CA ALA A 56 -1.72 12.02 5.22
C ALA A 56 -2.27 12.10 6.66
N ARG A 57 -2.88 11.02 7.16
CA ARG A 57 -3.35 10.92 8.56
C ARG A 57 -2.20 10.93 9.58
N LEU A 58 -1.02 10.45 9.20
CA LEU A 58 0.21 10.59 10.01
C LEU A 58 0.82 12.00 9.94
N GLY A 59 0.30 12.89 9.09
CA GLY A 59 0.71 14.28 8.97
C GLY A 59 1.74 14.57 7.87
N ALA A 60 1.96 13.64 6.94
CA ALA A 60 2.81 13.88 5.77
C ALA A 60 2.10 14.74 4.71
N ASP A 61 2.85 15.54 3.94
CA ASP A 61 2.38 16.17 2.71
C ASP A 61 2.34 15.11 1.60
N VAL A 62 1.15 14.79 1.10
CA VAL A 62 0.92 13.67 0.18
C VAL A 62 0.18 14.13 -1.07
N ARG A 63 0.70 13.76 -2.24
CA ARG A 63 0.11 14.01 -3.55
C ARG A 63 -0.13 12.68 -4.25
N LEU A 64 -1.30 12.52 -4.86
CA LEU A 64 -1.67 11.27 -5.52
C LEU A 64 -1.83 11.48 -7.02
N ILE A 65 -1.11 10.68 -7.81
CA ILE A 65 -1.27 10.53 -9.25
C ILE A 65 -2.00 9.21 -9.50
N THR A 66 -3.20 9.29 -10.02
CA THR A 66 -4.04 8.15 -10.41
C THR A 66 -4.94 8.53 -11.57
N ALA A 67 -5.65 7.59 -12.17
CA ALA A 67 -6.67 7.86 -13.18
C ALA A 67 -8.06 7.53 -12.64
N VAL A 68 -9.02 8.41 -12.92
CA VAL A 68 -10.44 8.24 -12.58
C VAL A 68 -11.31 8.63 -13.77
N GLY A 69 -12.49 8.07 -13.87
CA GLY A 69 -13.50 8.46 -14.86
C GLY A 69 -14.14 9.81 -14.56
N ASP A 70 -15.30 10.04 -15.18
CA ASP A 70 -16.16 11.21 -14.93
C ASP A 70 -17.51 10.80 -14.30
N ASP A 71 -17.50 9.76 -13.50
CA ASP A 71 -18.64 9.14 -12.84
C ASP A 71 -18.75 9.53 -11.34
N LEU A 72 -19.84 9.06 -10.69
CA LEU A 72 -20.05 9.26 -9.25
C LEU A 72 -18.95 8.60 -8.39
N TYR A 73 -18.28 7.56 -8.90
CA TYR A 73 -17.21 6.89 -8.19
C TYR A 73 -15.95 7.77 -8.15
N ALA A 74 -15.64 8.47 -9.24
CA ALA A 74 -14.58 9.49 -9.26
C ALA A 74 -14.81 10.56 -8.19
N ASP A 75 -16.06 11.04 -8.05
CA ASP A 75 -16.42 12.05 -7.04
C ASP A 75 -16.27 11.51 -5.62
N MET A 76 -16.63 10.25 -5.37
CA MET A 76 -16.44 9.62 -4.07
C MET A 76 -14.96 9.48 -3.73
N ILE A 77 -14.15 8.94 -4.65
CA ILE A 77 -12.70 8.77 -4.47
C ILE A 77 -12.04 10.13 -4.18
N ARG A 78 -12.35 11.17 -4.99
CA ARG A 78 -11.80 12.52 -4.80
C ARG A 78 -12.16 13.10 -3.44
N ARG A 79 -13.44 13.02 -3.04
CA ARG A 79 -13.90 13.57 -1.74
C ARG A 79 -13.24 12.88 -0.56
N GLU A 80 -13.10 11.55 -0.59
CA GLU A 80 -12.43 10.83 0.49
C GLU A 80 -10.94 11.19 0.55
N CYS A 81 -10.24 11.29 -0.58
CA CYS A 81 -8.85 11.73 -0.63
C CYS A 81 -8.66 13.15 -0.07
N ILE A 82 -9.49 14.10 -0.50
CA ILE A 82 -9.45 15.49 0.00
C ILE A 82 -9.72 15.54 1.50
N SER A 83 -10.72 14.79 1.99
CA SER A 83 -11.05 14.75 3.42
C SER A 83 -9.93 14.16 4.28
N ALA A 84 -9.09 13.32 3.70
CA ALA A 84 -7.91 12.76 4.33
C ALA A 84 -6.67 13.68 4.26
N GLY A 85 -6.73 14.77 3.50
CA GLY A 85 -5.61 15.71 3.33
C GLY A 85 -4.68 15.37 2.17
N ILE A 86 -5.12 14.54 1.22
CA ILE A 86 -4.35 14.20 0.01
C ILE A 86 -4.58 15.25 -1.06
N ASP A 87 -3.52 15.75 -1.69
CA ASP A 87 -3.62 16.59 -2.89
C ASP A 87 -4.01 15.73 -4.11
N VAL A 88 -5.17 16.03 -4.68
CA VAL A 88 -5.78 15.34 -5.82
C VAL A 88 -5.65 16.12 -7.14
N SER A 89 -4.89 17.21 -7.17
CA SER A 89 -4.70 18.05 -8.36
C SER A 89 -4.03 17.33 -9.53
N HIS A 90 -3.41 16.19 -9.23
CA HIS A 90 -2.70 15.35 -10.20
C HIS A 90 -3.49 14.10 -10.64
N PHE A 91 -4.80 14.05 -10.39
CA PHE A 91 -5.65 12.98 -10.92
C PHE A 91 -5.82 13.14 -12.43
N CYS A 92 -5.56 12.07 -13.17
CA CYS A 92 -5.90 11.96 -14.59
C CYS A 92 -7.41 11.76 -14.73
N ALA A 93 -8.12 12.76 -15.22
CA ALA A 93 -9.53 12.62 -15.55
C ALA A 93 -9.66 11.99 -16.94
N ALA A 94 -10.45 10.92 -17.05
CA ALA A 94 -10.73 10.19 -18.29
C ALA A 94 -12.21 10.34 -18.67
N PRO A 95 -12.59 11.36 -19.47
CA PRO A 95 -13.98 11.59 -19.82
C PRO A 95 -14.60 10.40 -20.57
N GLY A 96 -15.82 10.05 -20.21
CA GLY A 96 -16.57 8.94 -20.81
C GLY A 96 -16.12 7.55 -20.32
N CYS A 97 -15.19 7.47 -19.36
CA CYS A 97 -14.74 6.22 -18.78
C CYS A 97 -15.36 5.99 -17.39
N ALA A 98 -15.52 4.72 -17.01
CA ALA A 98 -15.83 4.33 -15.64
C ALA A 98 -14.56 4.38 -14.78
N SER A 99 -14.70 4.81 -13.52
CA SER A 99 -13.62 4.74 -12.55
C SER A 99 -13.31 3.29 -12.15
N SER A 100 -12.06 3.03 -11.75
CA SER A 100 -11.64 1.72 -11.25
C SER A 100 -12.54 1.24 -10.12
N THR A 101 -12.90 -0.04 -10.15
CA THR A 101 -13.83 -0.65 -9.20
C THR A 101 -13.36 -2.05 -8.81
N TYR A 102 -13.43 -2.35 -7.52
CA TYR A 102 -13.27 -3.69 -6.99
C TYR A 102 -14.58 -4.13 -6.35
N LEU A 103 -15.23 -5.14 -6.92
CA LEU A 103 -16.48 -5.70 -6.43
C LEU A 103 -16.21 -7.05 -5.79
N SER A 104 -16.59 -7.25 -4.54
CA SER A 104 -16.54 -8.56 -3.89
C SER A 104 -17.90 -8.95 -3.31
N ILE A 105 -18.20 -10.24 -3.40
CA ILE A 105 -19.31 -10.87 -2.71
C ILE A 105 -18.71 -11.76 -1.63
N LEU A 106 -19.11 -11.53 -0.39
CA LEU A 106 -18.68 -12.32 0.75
C LEU A 106 -19.68 -13.46 0.98
N ASP A 107 -19.29 -14.48 1.71
CA ASP A 107 -20.20 -15.46 2.24
C ASP A 107 -20.82 -15.01 3.59
N SER A 108 -21.67 -15.82 4.18
CA SER A 108 -22.28 -15.52 5.48
C SER A 108 -21.30 -15.56 6.66
N GLY A 109 -20.09 -16.07 6.47
CA GLY A 109 -19.00 -16.07 7.43
C GLY A 109 -18.10 -14.83 7.30
N GLY A 110 -18.27 -14.05 6.21
CA GLY A 110 -17.43 -12.89 5.92
C GLY A 110 -16.22 -13.20 5.03
N ASP A 111 -16.08 -14.45 4.58
CA ASP A 111 -15.02 -14.83 3.65
C ASP A 111 -15.41 -14.48 2.20
N MET A 112 -14.41 -14.12 1.38
CA MET A 112 -14.63 -13.75 0.00
C MET A 112 -15.02 -14.96 -0.84
N LEU A 113 -16.24 -14.92 -1.41
CA LEU A 113 -16.75 -15.95 -2.32
C LEU A 113 -16.28 -15.73 -3.76
N VAL A 114 -16.36 -14.48 -4.24
CA VAL A 114 -15.94 -14.08 -5.58
C VAL A 114 -15.63 -12.59 -5.60
N ALA A 115 -14.69 -12.17 -6.42
CA ALA A 115 -14.40 -10.77 -6.68
C ALA A 115 -14.12 -10.51 -8.15
N LEU A 116 -14.40 -9.26 -8.57
CA LEU A 116 -14.05 -8.70 -9.87
C LEU A 116 -13.28 -7.41 -9.66
N SER A 117 -12.23 -7.22 -10.43
CA SER A 117 -11.41 -6.01 -10.42
C SER A 117 -11.41 -5.40 -11.81
N ASP A 118 -11.89 -4.16 -11.92
CA ASP A 118 -11.78 -3.36 -13.14
C ASP A 118 -10.85 -2.18 -12.90
N MET A 119 -9.67 -2.23 -13.51
CA MET A 119 -8.64 -1.18 -13.45
C MET A 119 -8.40 -0.55 -14.83
N THR A 120 -9.35 -0.71 -15.76
CA THR A 120 -9.21 -0.29 -17.17
C THR A 120 -8.82 1.18 -17.29
N VAL A 121 -9.50 2.08 -16.56
CA VAL A 121 -9.20 3.52 -16.62
C VAL A 121 -7.76 3.84 -16.21
N LEU A 122 -7.24 3.16 -15.19
CA LEU A 122 -5.86 3.32 -14.77
C LEU A 122 -4.89 2.82 -15.86
N GLN A 123 -5.18 1.64 -16.43
CA GLN A 123 -4.32 0.99 -17.42
C GLN A 123 -4.28 1.74 -18.75
N GLU A 124 -5.36 2.39 -19.15
CA GLU A 124 -5.46 3.09 -20.43
C GLU A 124 -5.01 4.56 -20.34
N HIS A 125 -5.26 5.24 -19.22
CA HIS A 125 -5.09 6.69 -19.13
C HIS A 125 -3.90 7.14 -18.29
N LEU A 126 -3.36 6.31 -17.39
CA LEU A 126 -2.13 6.64 -16.69
C LEU A 126 -0.92 6.20 -17.52
N THR A 127 -0.60 7.00 -18.54
CA THR A 127 0.43 6.71 -19.55
C THR A 127 1.79 7.32 -19.19
N PRO A 128 2.89 6.89 -19.85
CA PRO A 128 4.20 7.56 -19.74
C PRO A 128 4.12 9.07 -20.01
N GLU A 129 3.40 9.49 -21.04
CA GLU A 129 3.26 10.91 -21.42
C GLU A 129 2.53 11.72 -20.33
N TYR A 130 1.60 11.08 -19.61
CA TYR A 130 0.96 11.72 -18.47
C TYR A 130 1.95 11.99 -17.33
N LEU A 131 2.90 11.07 -17.11
CA LEU A 131 3.96 11.23 -16.11
C LEU A 131 5.02 12.25 -16.53
N ASP A 132 5.32 12.38 -17.84
CA ASP A 132 6.25 13.40 -18.36
C ASP A 132 5.82 14.82 -17.96
N GLY A 133 4.52 15.11 -18.05
CA GLY A 133 3.97 16.38 -17.60
C GLY A 133 4.07 16.62 -16.06
N ARG A 134 4.58 15.65 -15.32
CA ARG A 134 4.74 15.66 -13.84
C ARG A 134 6.17 15.27 -13.41
N ALA A 135 7.11 15.28 -14.34
CA ALA A 135 8.49 14.89 -14.09
C ALA A 135 9.11 15.68 -12.93
N GLU A 136 8.96 17.02 -12.93
CA GLU A 136 9.47 17.85 -11.83
C GLU A 136 8.86 17.49 -10.48
N LEU A 137 7.55 17.20 -10.44
CA LEU A 137 6.87 16.75 -9.23
C LEU A 137 7.47 15.43 -8.71
N LEU A 138 7.73 14.48 -9.59
CA LEU A 138 8.29 13.18 -9.25
C LEU A 138 9.74 13.26 -8.81
N GLN A 139 10.56 14.07 -9.51
CA GLN A 139 12.00 14.21 -9.26
C GLN A 139 12.33 15.01 -7.99
N HIS A 140 11.43 15.87 -7.53
CA HIS A 140 11.62 16.66 -6.30
C HIS A 140 10.85 16.08 -5.09
N ALA A 141 10.15 14.97 -5.26
CA ALA A 141 9.54 14.27 -4.12
C ALA A 141 10.60 13.70 -3.18
N ALA A 142 10.33 13.69 -1.89
CA ALA A 142 11.18 12.99 -0.94
C ALA A 142 11.14 11.46 -1.15
N ILE A 143 9.97 10.94 -1.49
CA ILE A 143 9.73 9.53 -1.81
C ILE A 143 8.59 9.44 -2.82
N VAL A 144 8.72 8.54 -3.78
CA VAL A 144 7.62 8.07 -4.63
C VAL A 144 7.21 6.68 -4.16
N THR A 145 5.92 6.44 -3.96
CA THR A 145 5.37 5.11 -3.68
C THR A 145 4.43 4.68 -4.80
N CYS A 146 4.49 3.42 -5.21
CA CYS A 146 3.64 2.91 -6.29
C CYS A 146 3.22 1.46 -6.03
N ASP A 147 2.24 1.03 -6.81
CA ASP A 147 1.82 -0.36 -6.93
C ASP A 147 1.86 -0.82 -8.41
N PRO A 148 1.93 -2.13 -8.68
CA PRO A 148 2.01 -2.68 -10.03
C PRO A 148 0.65 -2.80 -10.74
N CYS A 149 -0.41 -2.16 -10.26
CA CYS A 149 -1.65 -2.01 -11.02
C CYS A 149 -1.47 -1.11 -12.24
N LEU A 150 -0.38 -0.33 -12.26
CA LEU A 150 0.07 0.44 -13.43
C LEU A 150 0.41 -0.48 -14.61
N PRO A 151 0.18 -0.04 -15.86
CA PRO A 151 0.77 -0.70 -17.03
C PRO A 151 2.29 -0.81 -16.86
N GLU A 152 2.87 -1.95 -17.21
CA GLU A 152 4.32 -2.17 -17.06
C GLU A 152 5.14 -1.06 -17.72
N ARG A 153 4.76 -0.61 -18.93
CA ARG A 153 5.40 0.51 -19.62
C ARG A 153 5.41 1.80 -18.79
N THR A 154 4.31 2.10 -18.11
CA THR A 154 4.18 3.30 -17.26
C THR A 154 4.99 3.14 -15.98
N LEU A 155 5.00 1.96 -15.37
CA LEU A 155 5.82 1.64 -14.20
C LEU A 155 7.32 1.79 -14.51
N LEU A 156 7.79 1.26 -15.65
CA LEU A 156 9.17 1.37 -16.08
C LEU A 156 9.57 2.81 -16.36
N HIS A 157 8.68 3.58 -16.99
CA HIS A 157 8.90 5.01 -17.25
C HIS A 157 8.95 5.83 -15.94
N LEU A 158 8.10 5.51 -14.95
CA LEU A 158 8.17 6.10 -13.61
C LEU A 158 9.55 5.87 -12.98
N LEU A 159 10.07 4.64 -13.08
CA LEU A 159 11.40 4.30 -12.56
C LEU A 159 12.51 5.05 -13.29
N ASP A 160 12.37 5.28 -14.61
CA ASP A 160 13.32 6.08 -15.39
C ASP A 160 13.29 7.55 -14.96
N LEU A 161 12.12 8.15 -14.79
CA LEU A 161 11.96 9.54 -14.33
C LEU A 161 12.52 9.78 -12.93
N CYS A 162 12.40 8.80 -12.04
CA CYS A 162 12.88 8.90 -10.66
C CYS A 162 14.37 8.53 -10.51
N ALA A 163 14.98 7.90 -11.52
CA ALA A 163 16.35 7.38 -11.44
C ALA A 163 17.38 8.49 -11.12
N GLY A 164 18.16 8.31 -10.05
CA GLY A 164 19.13 9.29 -9.59
C GLY A 164 18.56 10.52 -8.88
N HIS A 165 17.25 10.63 -8.77
CA HIS A 165 16.55 11.75 -8.12
C HIS A 165 15.79 11.32 -6.87
N THR A 166 14.83 10.42 -7.00
CA THR A 166 13.86 10.11 -5.96
C THR A 166 13.76 8.61 -5.71
N PRO A 167 13.85 8.13 -4.47
CA PRO A 167 13.69 6.71 -4.15
C PRO A 167 12.25 6.26 -4.39
N VAL A 168 12.08 5.15 -5.12
CA VAL A 168 10.77 4.56 -5.42
C VAL A 168 10.52 3.35 -4.51
N TYR A 169 9.38 3.36 -3.82
CA TYR A 169 8.91 2.32 -2.93
C TYR A 169 7.77 1.56 -3.59
N VAL A 170 7.74 0.24 -3.45
CA VAL A 170 6.72 -0.60 -4.08
C VAL A 170 6.09 -1.59 -3.11
N ASP A 171 4.76 -1.66 -3.16
CA ASP A 171 3.98 -2.76 -2.59
C ASP A 171 3.59 -3.71 -3.74
N PRO A 172 3.91 -5.02 -3.67
CA PRO A 172 3.58 -5.96 -4.74
C PRO A 172 2.08 -6.26 -4.89
N VAL A 173 1.24 -5.95 -3.93
CA VAL A 173 -0.22 -6.11 -3.93
C VAL A 173 -0.69 -7.56 -3.93
N SER A 174 -0.14 -8.40 -4.80
CA SER A 174 -0.51 -9.81 -4.94
C SER A 174 0.57 -10.63 -5.63
N THR A 175 0.45 -11.95 -5.57
CA THR A 175 1.37 -12.87 -6.27
C THR A 175 1.37 -12.68 -7.79
N ALA A 176 0.22 -12.36 -8.39
CA ALA A 176 0.12 -12.08 -9.82
C ALA A 176 0.91 -10.84 -10.21
N TYR A 177 0.77 -9.77 -9.46
CA TYR A 177 1.53 -8.54 -9.69
C TYR A 177 3.01 -8.65 -9.28
N ALA A 178 3.34 -9.48 -8.28
CA ALA A 178 4.73 -9.77 -7.95
C ALA A 178 5.49 -10.40 -9.13
N GLN A 179 4.83 -11.18 -9.99
CA GLN A 179 5.42 -11.73 -11.22
C GLN A 179 5.84 -10.62 -12.19
N VAL A 180 5.01 -9.56 -12.33
CA VAL A 180 5.32 -8.40 -13.19
C VAL A 180 6.50 -7.62 -12.62
N LEU A 181 6.59 -7.47 -11.29
CA LEU A 181 7.67 -6.75 -10.63
C LEU A 181 9.00 -7.51 -10.63
N ALA A 182 8.96 -8.85 -10.63
CA ALA A 182 10.14 -9.68 -10.43
C ALA A 182 11.32 -9.33 -11.34
N PRO A 183 11.18 -9.09 -12.67
CA PRO A 183 12.30 -8.71 -13.53
C PRO A 183 12.93 -7.36 -13.15
N HIS A 184 12.16 -6.47 -12.54
CA HIS A 184 12.50 -5.05 -12.33
C HIS A 184 12.80 -4.69 -10.87
N ILE A 185 12.73 -5.66 -9.94
CA ILE A 185 12.79 -5.42 -8.49
C ILE A 185 14.04 -4.67 -8.04
N GLY A 186 15.15 -4.87 -8.73
CA GLY A 186 16.42 -4.20 -8.43
C GLY A 186 16.45 -2.70 -8.75
N ARG A 187 15.44 -2.17 -9.44
CA ARG A 187 15.31 -0.74 -9.75
C ARG A 187 14.61 0.05 -8.65
N PHE A 188 13.94 -0.65 -7.72
CA PHE A 188 13.28 -0.02 -6.58
C PHE A 188 14.24 0.22 -5.42
N HIS A 189 13.96 1.25 -4.64
CA HIS A 189 14.68 1.49 -3.39
C HIS A 189 14.17 0.56 -2.28
N THR A 190 12.86 0.46 -2.10
CA THR A 190 12.24 -0.34 -1.03
C THR A 190 11.08 -1.15 -1.58
N ALA A 191 11.02 -2.42 -1.21
CA ALA A 191 9.88 -3.29 -1.47
C ALA A 191 9.32 -3.86 -0.16
N LYS A 192 7.98 -4.03 -0.10
CA LYS A 192 7.28 -4.59 1.06
C LYS A 192 6.41 -5.78 0.66
N PRO A 193 6.97 -6.92 0.31
CA PRO A 193 6.19 -8.14 0.07
C PRO A 193 5.70 -8.79 1.37
N ASN A 194 4.70 -9.66 1.26
CA ASN A 194 4.47 -10.77 2.17
C ASN A 194 5.33 -11.98 1.76
N VAL A 195 5.24 -13.11 2.49
CA VAL A 195 6.06 -14.31 2.22
C VAL A 195 5.78 -14.91 0.84
N LEU A 196 4.51 -14.96 0.41
CA LEU A 196 4.12 -15.50 -0.89
C LEU A 196 4.64 -14.62 -2.04
N GLU A 197 4.48 -13.32 -1.91
CA GLU A 197 4.99 -12.33 -2.87
C GLU A 197 6.52 -12.36 -2.94
N LEU A 198 7.20 -12.48 -1.79
CA LEU A 198 8.66 -12.61 -1.75
C LEU A 198 9.13 -13.86 -2.48
N SER A 199 8.45 -14.99 -2.28
CA SER A 199 8.74 -16.25 -2.98
C SER A 199 8.69 -16.05 -4.52
N ILE A 200 7.67 -15.37 -5.01
CA ILE A 200 7.52 -15.05 -6.45
C ILE A 200 8.63 -14.10 -6.90
N LEU A 201 8.86 -13.00 -6.19
CA LEU A 201 9.90 -12.01 -6.52
C LEU A 201 11.29 -12.61 -6.59
N ALA A 202 11.59 -13.54 -5.67
CA ALA A 202 12.88 -14.22 -5.60
C ALA A 202 13.00 -15.43 -6.53
N GLY A 203 11.87 -15.95 -7.04
CA GLY A 203 11.81 -17.18 -7.82
C GLY A 203 12.25 -18.42 -7.00
N ARG A 204 11.94 -18.43 -5.69
CA ARG A 204 12.37 -19.46 -4.73
C ARG A 204 11.24 -19.81 -3.77
N GLU A 205 11.14 -21.08 -3.42
CA GLU A 205 10.25 -21.52 -2.36
C GLU A 205 10.79 -21.09 -0.98
N ILE A 206 9.88 -20.66 -0.11
CA ILE A 206 10.21 -20.24 1.26
C ILE A 206 9.49 -21.18 2.23
N THR A 207 10.26 -22.02 2.92
CA THR A 207 9.73 -23.05 3.82
C THR A 207 10.14 -22.84 5.27
N ASP A 208 11.18 -22.03 5.52
CA ASP A 208 11.75 -21.77 6.83
C ASP A 208 12.40 -20.38 6.89
N GLU A 209 13.01 -20.06 8.04
CA GLU A 209 13.67 -18.78 8.28
C GLU A 209 14.92 -18.58 7.41
N ALA A 210 15.68 -19.64 7.15
CA ALA A 210 16.89 -19.57 6.33
C ALA A 210 16.53 -19.28 4.87
N SER A 211 15.55 -19.99 4.30
CA SER A 211 15.05 -19.74 2.94
C SER A 211 14.38 -18.38 2.79
N LEU A 212 13.75 -17.84 3.87
CA LEU A 212 13.19 -16.49 3.90
C LEU A 212 14.31 -15.44 3.78
N GLU A 213 15.38 -15.55 4.56
CA GLU A 213 16.53 -14.65 4.49
C GLU A 213 17.27 -14.76 3.16
N ASP A 214 17.47 -15.98 2.63
CA ASP A 214 18.12 -16.21 1.34
C ASP A 214 17.30 -15.61 0.18
N ALA A 215 15.98 -15.70 0.22
CA ALA A 215 15.10 -15.04 -0.74
C ALA A 215 15.25 -13.52 -0.66
N GLY A 216 15.27 -12.96 0.55
CA GLY A 216 15.49 -11.53 0.75
C GLY A 216 16.84 -11.05 0.22
N ARG A 217 17.91 -11.79 0.52
CA ARG A 217 19.29 -11.50 0.06
C ARG A 217 19.36 -11.49 -1.47
N ALA A 218 18.70 -12.46 -2.12
CA ALA A 218 18.65 -12.51 -3.58
C ALA A 218 18.03 -11.25 -4.22
N LEU A 219 17.06 -10.60 -3.58
CA LEU A 219 16.51 -9.32 -4.09
C LEU A 219 17.49 -8.17 -3.89
N LEU A 220 18.18 -8.11 -2.74
CA LEU A 220 19.20 -7.10 -2.47
C LEU A 220 20.38 -7.20 -3.44
N ASP A 221 20.83 -8.42 -3.76
CA ASP A 221 21.90 -8.68 -4.73
C ASP A 221 21.51 -8.25 -6.15
N ARG A 222 20.21 -8.32 -6.48
CA ARG A 222 19.67 -7.84 -7.78
C ARG A 222 19.51 -6.34 -7.87
N GLY A 223 19.69 -5.60 -6.78
CA GLY A 223 19.65 -4.15 -6.85
C GLY A 223 18.70 -3.46 -5.89
N LEU A 224 17.77 -4.17 -5.24
CA LEU A 224 16.90 -3.60 -4.23
C LEU A 224 17.73 -3.06 -3.06
N SER A 225 17.46 -1.84 -2.58
CA SER A 225 18.24 -1.25 -1.49
C SER A 225 17.74 -1.67 -0.11
N ARG A 226 16.42 -1.88 0.03
CA ARG A 226 15.79 -2.22 1.31
C ARG A 226 14.57 -3.10 1.10
N LEU A 227 14.45 -4.13 1.93
CA LEU A 227 13.35 -5.08 1.93
C LEU A 227 12.69 -5.10 3.31
N LEU A 228 11.36 -5.05 3.33
CA LEU A 228 10.55 -5.29 4.52
C LEU A 228 9.54 -6.38 4.19
N VAL A 229 9.58 -7.50 4.91
CA VAL A 229 8.65 -8.62 4.68
C VAL A 229 7.63 -8.67 5.81
N SER A 230 6.35 -8.59 5.47
CA SER A 230 5.29 -8.82 6.43
C SER A 230 5.07 -10.33 6.62
N LEU A 231 5.08 -10.79 7.88
CA LEU A 231 4.97 -12.20 8.26
C LEU A 231 3.63 -12.50 8.95
N GLY A 232 2.63 -11.61 8.79
CA GLY A 232 1.35 -11.72 9.45
C GLY A 232 1.50 -11.72 10.98
N LYS A 233 0.94 -12.72 11.64
CA LYS A 233 1.03 -12.87 13.11
C LYS A 233 2.47 -13.08 13.64
N ASP A 234 3.39 -13.48 12.79
CA ASP A 234 4.79 -13.71 13.16
C ASP A 234 5.66 -12.44 13.07
N GLY A 235 5.03 -11.29 12.75
CA GLY A 235 5.67 -9.97 12.76
C GLY A 235 6.23 -9.55 11.42
N CYS A 236 7.51 -9.16 11.37
CA CYS A 236 8.15 -8.69 10.14
C CYS A 236 9.66 -8.93 10.14
N LEU A 237 10.23 -8.92 8.92
CA LEU A 237 11.66 -8.97 8.65
C LEU A 237 12.07 -7.69 7.91
N TYR A 238 13.20 -7.10 8.29
CA TYR A 238 13.88 -6.01 7.61
C TYR A 238 15.25 -6.50 7.13
N MET A 239 15.60 -6.16 5.90
CA MET A 239 16.94 -6.38 5.34
C MET A 239 17.35 -5.20 4.48
N ASP A 240 18.65 -4.85 4.46
CA ASP A 240 19.20 -3.82 3.59
C ASP A 240 20.56 -4.21 2.99
N ARG A 241 21.03 -3.43 2.03
CA ARG A 241 22.32 -3.65 1.35
C ARG A 241 23.55 -3.50 2.24
N SER A 242 23.44 -2.90 3.43
CA SER A 242 24.56 -2.84 4.38
C SER A 242 24.81 -4.18 5.06
N GLY A 243 23.95 -5.19 4.81
CA GLY A 243 23.99 -6.51 5.45
C GLY A 243 23.20 -6.56 6.75
N ARG A 244 22.50 -5.48 7.13
CA ARG A 244 21.66 -5.50 8.32
C ARG A 244 20.42 -6.35 8.09
N THR A 245 20.16 -7.25 9.03
CA THR A 245 18.94 -8.06 9.11
C THR A 245 18.35 -7.88 10.50
N LEU A 246 17.07 -7.52 10.58
CA LEU A 246 16.34 -7.35 11.84
C LEU A 246 14.99 -8.07 11.73
N ARG A 247 14.64 -8.80 12.78
CA ARG A 247 13.33 -9.44 12.90
C ARG A 247 12.59 -8.93 14.13
N ARG A 248 11.33 -8.61 13.95
CA ARG A 248 10.42 -8.29 15.06
C ARG A 248 9.24 -9.24 15.05
N LYS A 249 9.02 -9.90 16.17
CA LYS A 249 7.85 -10.77 16.41
C LYS A 249 6.72 -9.96 16.98
N LEU A 250 5.50 -10.22 16.53
CA LEU A 250 4.32 -9.69 17.18
C LEU A 250 3.94 -10.54 18.39
N ARG A 251 3.47 -9.87 19.45
CA ARG A 251 2.67 -10.55 20.48
C ARG A 251 1.27 -10.81 19.89
N PRO A 252 0.57 -11.85 20.37
CA PRO A 252 -0.80 -12.09 19.92
C PRO A 252 -1.66 -10.84 20.08
N VAL A 253 -2.28 -10.39 18.98
CA VAL A 253 -3.23 -9.27 19.00
C VAL A 253 -4.54 -9.78 19.57
N ALA A 254 -5.07 -9.12 20.59
CA ALA A 254 -6.22 -9.59 21.35
C ALA A 254 -7.51 -9.70 20.50
N GLN A 255 -7.65 -8.84 19.48
CA GLN A 255 -8.84 -8.84 18.61
C GLN A 255 -8.47 -8.34 17.22
N MET A 256 -8.64 -9.20 16.21
CA MET A 256 -8.56 -8.81 14.80
C MET A 256 -9.99 -8.65 14.28
N VAL A 257 -10.32 -7.46 13.80
CA VAL A 257 -11.65 -7.11 13.27
C VAL A 257 -11.66 -7.24 11.73
N ASN A 258 -10.61 -6.76 11.07
CA ASN A 258 -10.47 -6.80 9.61
C ASN A 258 -9.00 -6.95 9.25
N ALA A 259 -8.65 -7.87 8.35
CA ALA A 259 -7.26 -8.06 7.92
C ALA A 259 -6.84 -7.12 6.76
N THR A 260 -7.82 -6.48 6.11
CA THR A 260 -7.58 -5.61 4.94
C THR A 260 -6.92 -4.29 5.37
N GLY A 261 -5.98 -3.80 4.56
CA GLY A 261 -5.31 -2.51 4.79
C GLY A 261 -4.12 -2.54 5.76
N ALA A 262 -3.85 -3.68 6.42
CA ALA A 262 -2.69 -3.80 7.31
C ALA A 262 -1.35 -3.60 6.57
N GLY A 263 -1.25 -4.13 5.34
CA GLY A 263 -0.09 -3.95 4.47
C GLY A 263 0.12 -2.49 4.07
N ASP A 264 -0.97 -1.79 3.74
CA ASP A 264 -0.95 -0.39 3.33
C ASP A 264 -0.53 0.52 4.49
N ALA A 265 -1.09 0.28 5.68
CA ALA A 265 -0.71 0.99 6.90
C ALA A 265 0.75 0.73 7.29
N PHE A 266 1.23 -0.50 7.14
CA PHE A 266 2.63 -0.87 7.35
C PHE A 266 3.54 -0.10 6.40
N MET A 267 3.27 -0.08 5.08
CA MET A 267 4.06 0.66 4.10
C MET A 267 4.04 2.17 4.39
N ALA A 268 2.89 2.73 4.73
CA ALA A 268 2.78 4.14 5.10
C ALA A 268 3.68 4.49 6.30
N ALA A 269 3.69 3.66 7.33
CA ALA A 269 4.54 3.86 8.50
C ALA A 269 6.04 3.72 8.18
N VAL A 270 6.43 2.83 7.24
CA VAL A 270 7.80 2.72 6.73
C VAL A 270 8.22 4.01 6.03
N ILE A 271 7.36 4.56 5.15
CA ILE A 271 7.62 5.82 4.45
C ILE A 271 7.70 6.97 5.45
N PHE A 272 6.74 7.08 6.37
CA PHE A 272 6.73 8.08 7.44
C PHE A 272 8.02 8.03 8.28
N SER A 273 8.44 6.84 8.69
CA SER A 273 9.67 6.65 9.47
C SER A 273 10.91 7.10 8.70
N THR A 274 10.96 6.86 7.38
CA THR A 274 12.07 7.31 6.52
C THR A 274 12.12 8.84 6.42
N LEU A 275 10.97 9.50 6.23
CA LEU A 275 10.88 10.97 6.21
C LEU A 275 11.37 11.61 7.52
N HIS A 276 11.24 10.91 8.64
CA HIS A 276 11.65 11.37 9.96
C HIS A 276 13.04 10.87 10.40
N GLY A 277 13.76 10.17 9.51
CA GLY A 277 15.10 9.66 9.81
C GLY A 277 15.15 8.62 10.92
N PHE A 278 14.06 7.86 11.14
CA PHE A 278 14.05 6.81 12.16
C PHE A 278 15.00 5.68 11.76
N ASP A 279 15.67 5.12 12.76
CA ASP A 279 16.46 3.91 12.57
C ASP A 279 15.58 2.69 12.18
N PRO A 280 16.15 1.61 11.67
CA PRO A 280 15.40 0.44 11.24
C PRO A 280 14.58 -0.22 12.36
N GLU A 281 15.04 -0.21 13.61
CA GLU A 281 14.29 -0.79 14.72
C GLU A 281 13.02 0.00 15.01
N LYS A 282 13.12 1.31 15.12
CA LYS A 282 11.98 2.19 15.31
C LYS A 282 11.04 2.14 14.10
N THR A 283 11.58 2.03 12.88
CA THR A 283 10.79 1.85 11.66
C THR A 283 9.92 0.60 11.74
N LEU A 284 10.48 -0.54 12.16
CA LEU A 284 9.73 -1.79 12.32
C LEU A 284 8.64 -1.69 13.39
N HIS A 285 8.92 -1.01 14.50
CA HIS A 285 7.92 -0.78 15.55
C HIS A 285 6.73 0.04 15.02
N TYR A 286 7.00 1.17 14.34
CA TYR A 286 5.96 2.00 13.75
C TYR A 286 5.14 1.23 12.70
N ALA A 287 5.81 0.47 11.84
CA ALA A 287 5.16 -0.32 10.80
C ALA A 287 4.23 -1.40 11.37
N LEU A 288 4.70 -2.14 12.40
CA LEU A 288 3.87 -3.14 13.09
C LEU A 288 2.69 -2.51 13.82
N CYS A 289 2.90 -1.40 14.54
CA CYS A 289 1.83 -0.70 15.25
C CYS A 289 0.78 -0.13 14.28
N ALA A 290 1.19 0.39 13.13
CA ALA A 290 0.26 0.85 12.09
C ALA A 290 -0.56 -0.32 11.51
N GLY A 291 0.07 -1.47 11.28
CA GLY A 291 -0.62 -2.70 10.89
C GLY A 291 -1.64 -3.15 11.94
N ILE A 292 -1.28 -3.15 13.24
CA ILE A 292 -2.19 -3.45 14.35
C ILE A 292 -3.37 -2.47 14.37
N ALA A 293 -3.10 -1.15 14.24
CA ALA A 293 -4.15 -0.14 14.17
C ALA A 293 -5.15 -0.45 13.04
N ALA A 294 -4.67 -0.79 11.84
CA ALA A 294 -5.53 -1.12 10.71
C ALA A 294 -6.44 -2.32 11.00
N ILE A 295 -5.89 -3.43 11.55
CA ILE A 295 -6.67 -4.65 11.81
C ILE A 295 -7.62 -4.54 13.02
N SER A 296 -7.50 -3.52 13.84
CA SER A 296 -8.37 -3.29 15.00
C SER A 296 -9.68 -2.58 14.68
N HIS A 297 -9.93 -2.22 13.40
CA HIS A 297 -11.10 -1.47 12.97
C HIS A 297 -11.81 -2.14 11.78
N GLU A 298 -13.11 -1.90 11.63
CA GLU A 298 -13.93 -2.46 10.54
C GLU A 298 -13.54 -1.91 9.15
N LYS A 299 -13.10 -0.63 9.08
CA LYS A 299 -12.68 0.00 7.83
C LYS A 299 -11.27 -0.41 7.46
N THR A 300 -10.99 -0.49 6.17
CA THR A 300 -9.66 -0.75 5.61
C THR A 300 -8.60 0.21 6.15
N ILE A 301 -8.97 1.47 6.36
CA ILE A 301 -8.12 2.48 6.99
C ILE A 301 -8.74 2.90 8.31
N HIS A 302 -7.95 2.81 9.38
CA HIS A 302 -8.39 3.24 10.70
C HIS A 302 -8.63 4.76 10.70
N PRO A 303 -9.87 5.26 10.97
CA PRO A 303 -10.19 6.70 10.86
C PRO A 303 -9.41 7.58 11.85
N GLY A 304 -8.94 7.02 12.95
CA GLY A 304 -8.09 7.66 13.94
C GLY A 304 -6.59 7.41 13.75
N MET A 305 -6.15 6.92 12.56
CA MET A 305 -4.72 6.73 12.28
C MET A 305 -3.96 8.01 12.57
N SER A 306 -2.95 7.93 13.40
CA SER A 306 -2.13 9.07 13.85
C SER A 306 -0.87 8.57 14.55
N VAL A 307 0.14 9.42 14.66
CA VAL A 307 1.35 9.14 15.45
C VAL A 307 0.99 8.77 16.89
N THR A 308 0.05 9.49 17.49
CA THR A 308 -0.40 9.20 18.88
C THR A 308 -1.00 7.80 19.00
N LEU A 309 -1.81 7.35 18.04
CA LEU A 309 -2.36 6.00 18.03
C LEU A 309 -1.25 4.94 17.93
N ILE A 310 -0.29 5.14 17.03
CA ILE A 310 0.86 4.24 16.86
C ILE A 310 1.66 4.15 18.17
N GLU A 311 1.97 5.27 18.80
CA GLU A 311 2.73 5.31 20.05
C GLU A 311 1.97 4.67 21.23
N ASN A 312 0.65 4.79 21.29
CA ASN A 312 -0.17 4.12 22.28
C ASN A 312 -0.15 2.61 22.10
N ILE A 313 -0.31 2.12 20.88
CA ILE A 313 -0.21 0.70 20.53
C ILE A 313 1.20 0.18 20.88
N TRP A 314 2.25 0.93 20.56
CA TRP A 314 3.62 0.56 20.92
C TRP A 314 3.78 0.33 22.44
N LYS A 315 3.25 1.24 23.27
CA LYS A 315 3.28 1.10 24.74
C LYS A 315 2.47 -0.10 25.22
N GLU A 316 1.29 -0.31 24.65
CA GLU A 316 0.38 -1.40 25.02
C GLU A 316 0.98 -2.79 24.73
N TYR A 317 1.55 -2.97 23.54
CA TYR A 317 2.10 -4.24 23.11
C TYR A 317 3.57 -4.45 23.51
N HIS A 318 4.23 -3.45 24.14
CA HIS A 318 5.64 -3.48 24.53
C HIS A 318 6.55 -3.96 23.38
N LEU A 319 6.31 -3.42 22.18
CA LEU A 319 7.05 -3.75 20.95
C LEU A 319 8.42 -3.06 20.94
#